data_3b16b7dcff843815d4915106c5ae78fe
#
_entry.id   3b16b7dcff843815d4915106c5ae78fe
#
_cell.length_a   1.000
_cell.length_b   1.000
_cell.length_c   1.000
_cell.angle_alpha   90.00
_cell.angle_beta   90.00
_cell.angle_gamma   90.00
#
_symmetry.space_group_name_H-M   'P 1'
#
loop_
_entity.id
_entity.type
_entity.pdbx_description
1 polymer ?
#
loop_
_entity_poly.entity_id
_entity_poly.type
_entity_poly.pdbx_seq_one_letter_code
_entity_poly.pdbx_strand_id
1 'polypeptide(L)'
;KINEIKEVAQSNNLFLIEDSAEALGASVNGKKVGSTADSSIFSFCGNKVLTTGEGGAIVTNDKAIFEKIKLIRSHGRMDNVRYFENTEQSKYLELGYNWRMSSITAALGISQISKLDKIIKMRQDNAEYISKSLSKFPEIITPSSDGDSEHIYQMYTIRLSSKEIRDKLHNF
;
A
#
# COMPACT_ATOMS: atom_id res chain seq x y z
N LYS A 1 -2.47 -4.27 15.50
CA LYS A 1 -3.76 -4.81 16.05
C LYS A 1 -4.76 -5.19 14.96
N ILE A 2 -4.25 -5.59 13.78
CA ILE A 2 -5.12 -5.90 12.63
C ILE A 2 -6.02 -7.13 12.89
N ASN A 3 -5.53 -8.12 13.63
CA ASN A 3 -6.30 -9.32 13.94
C ASN A 3 -7.51 -8.99 14.84
N GLU A 4 -7.33 -8.14 15.85
CA GLU A 4 -8.40 -7.66 16.74
C GLU A 4 -9.47 -6.88 15.95
N ILE A 5 -9.03 -6.02 15.01
CA ILE A 5 -9.95 -5.30 14.12
C ILE A 5 -10.73 -6.27 13.24
N LYS A 6 -10.07 -7.31 12.72
CA LYS A 6 -10.72 -8.35 11.91
C LYS A 6 -11.78 -9.11 12.71
N GLU A 7 -11.48 -9.47 13.96
CA GLU A 7 -12.44 -10.13 14.86
C GLU A 7 -13.69 -9.27 15.09
N VAL A 8 -13.49 -7.96 15.32
CA VAL A 8 -14.61 -7.01 15.47
C VAL A 8 -15.42 -6.92 14.18
N ALA A 9 -14.77 -6.81 13.02
CA ALA A 9 -15.45 -6.75 11.74
C ALA A 9 -16.28 -8.02 11.48
N GLN A 10 -15.70 -9.19 11.70
CA GLN A 10 -16.38 -10.48 11.53
C GLN A 10 -17.56 -10.64 12.49
N SER A 11 -17.39 -10.27 13.78
CA SER A 11 -18.45 -10.36 14.80
C SER A 11 -19.65 -9.48 14.48
N ASN A 12 -19.45 -8.42 13.68
CA ASN A 12 -20.50 -7.48 13.28
C ASN A 12 -20.90 -7.63 11.80
N ASN A 13 -20.44 -8.69 11.12
CA ASN A 13 -20.72 -8.94 9.72
C ASN A 13 -20.34 -7.73 8.82
N LEU A 14 -19.19 -7.10 9.10
CA LEU A 14 -18.67 -5.95 8.36
C LEU A 14 -17.60 -6.40 7.37
N PHE A 15 -17.59 -5.77 6.22
CA PHE A 15 -16.52 -5.92 5.23
C PHE A 15 -15.30 -5.10 5.65
N LEU A 16 -14.14 -5.74 5.71
CA LEU A 16 -12.89 -5.11 6.12
C LEU A 16 -12.04 -4.77 4.90
N ILE A 17 -11.69 -3.49 4.75
CA ILE A 17 -10.71 -3.02 3.77
C ILE A 17 -9.45 -2.57 4.52
N GLU A 18 -8.31 -3.09 4.10
CA GLU A 18 -7.00 -2.69 4.62
C GLU A 18 -6.37 -1.65 3.67
N ASP A 19 -6.23 -0.41 4.15
CA ASP A 19 -5.45 0.60 3.43
C ASP A 19 -3.95 0.39 3.69
N SER A 20 -3.31 -0.27 2.74
CA SER A 20 -1.88 -0.60 2.76
C SER A 20 -1.07 0.30 1.81
N ALA A 21 -1.60 1.47 1.45
CA ALA A 21 -0.96 2.39 0.49
C ALA A 21 0.44 2.85 0.91
N GLU A 22 0.79 2.75 2.19
CA GLU A 22 2.11 3.10 2.74
C GLU A 22 2.82 1.93 3.43
N ALA A 23 2.36 0.70 3.20
CA ALA A 23 2.80 -0.47 3.93
C ALA A 23 3.24 -1.65 3.05
N LEU A 24 3.47 -1.43 1.74
CA LEU A 24 3.86 -2.50 0.82
C LEU A 24 5.18 -3.17 1.27
N GLY A 25 5.09 -4.44 1.64
CA GLY A 25 6.23 -5.24 2.11
C GLY A 25 6.38 -5.29 3.63
N ALA A 26 5.63 -4.48 4.39
CA ALA A 26 5.55 -4.61 5.85
C ALA A 26 4.93 -5.95 6.26
N SER A 27 5.15 -6.37 7.51
CA SER A 27 4.52 -7.56 8.07
C SER A 27 4.10 -7.35 9.53
N VAL A 28 3.10 -8.10 9.95
CA VAL A 28 2.62 -8.19 11.34
C VAL A 28 2.48 -9.66 11.69
N ASN A 29 3.10 -10.10 12.79
CA ASN A 29 3.13 -11.51 13.20
C ASN A 29 3.58 -12.46 12.06
N GLY A 30 4.58 -12.03 11.27
CA GLY A 30 5.12 -12.78 10.13
C GLY A 30 4.21 -12.83 8.89
N LYS A 31 3.03 -12.21 8.91
CA LYS A 31 2.12 -12.12 7.77
C LYS A 31 2.30 -10.78 7.06
N LYS A 32 2.44 -10.82 5.74
CA LYS A 32 2.53 -9.60 4.94
C LYS A 32 1.25 -8.78 5.05
N VAL A 33 1.42 -7.48 5.22
CA VAL A 33 0.34 -6.49 5.16
C VAL A 33 -0.38 -6.62 3.82
N GLY A 34 -1.70 -6.46 3.84
CA GLY A 34 -2.55 -6.69 2.67
C GLY A 34 -3.12 -8.11 2.55
N SER A 35 -2.78 -9.03 3.48
CA SER A 35 -3.24 -10.43 3.44
C SER A 35 -4.30 -10.79 4.50
N THR A 36 -4.70 -9.82 5.33
CA THR A 36 -5.56 -10.11 6.49
C THR A 36 -7.02 -9.74 6.26
N ALA A 37 -7.29 -8.66 5.55
CA ALA A 37 -8.63 -8.15 5.27
C ALA A 37 -9.33 -8.89 4.11
N ASP A 38 -10.61 -8.59 3.87
CA ASP A 38 -11.38 -9.09 2.72
C ASP A 38 -10.85 -8.52 1.40
N SER A 39 -10.37 -7.27 1.45
CA SER A 39 -9.67 -6.62 0.35
C SER A 39 -8.64 -5.65 0.90
N SER A 40 -7.56 -5.43 0.14
CA SER A 40 -6.51 -4.49 0.51
C SER A 40 -6.06 -3.67 -0.68
N ILE A 41 -5.62 -2.43 -0.42
CA ILE A 41 -5.15 -1.51 -1.45
C ILE A 41 -3.68 -1.16 -1.26
N PHE A 42 -2.96 -1.02 -2.36
CA PHE A 42 -1.58 -0.55 -2.42
C PHE A 42 -1.45 0.61 -3.40
N SER A 43 -0.59 1.56 -3.08
CA SER A 43 -0.27 2.70 -3.94
C SER A 43 1.10 2.54 -4.57
N PHE A 44 1.21 2.92 -5.85
CA PHE A 44 2.45 2.98 -6.62
C PHE A 44 2.78 4.42 -7.06
N CYS A 45 2.29 5.41 -6.32
CA CYS A 45 2.62 6.82 -6.54
C CYS A 45 4.13 7.08 -6.42
N GLY A 46 4.60 8.21 -6.95
CA GLY A 46 6.02 8.55 -7.10
C GLY A 46 6.86 8.49 -5.83
N ASN A 47 6.27 8.75 -4.66
CA ASN A 47 6.95 8.76 -3.37
C ASN A 47 6.90 7.42 -2.60
N LYS A 48 6.26 6.38 -3.13
CA LYS A 48 6.10 5.09 -2.45
C LYS A 48 7.36 4.24 -2.53
N VAL A 49 7.46 3.24 -1.65
CA VAL A 49 8.58 2.27 -1.62
C VAL A 49 8.76 1.58 -2.97
N LEU A 50 7.66 1.28 -3.65
CA LEU A 50 7.59 0.85 -5.04
C LEU A 50 6.78 1.88 -5.81
N THR A 51 7.30 2.34 -6.93
CA THR A 51 6.59 3.33 -7.75
C THR A 51 6.50 2.90 -9.21
N THR A 52 5.38 3.28 -9.83
CA THR A 52 5.20 3.27 -11.29
C THR A 52 4.96 4.67 -11.85
N GLY A 53 5.35 5.70 -11.07
CA GLY A 53 4.98 7.10 -11.28
C GLY A 53 3.61 7.38 -10.68
N GLU A 54 2.59 6.77 -11.23
CA GLU A 54 1.22 6.70 -10.73
C GLU A 54 0.70 5.28 -10.86
N GLY A 55 -0.27 4.90 -10.03
CA GLY A 55 -0.91 3.58 -10.06
C GLY A 55 -1.16 3.00 -8.68
N GLY A 56 -1.66 1.78 -8.68
CA GLY A 56 -1.94 1.03 -7.47
C GLY A 56 -2.42 -0.38 -7.79
N ALA A 57 -2.65 -1.14 -6.74
CA ALA A 57 -3.23 -2.47 -6.83
C ALA A 57 -4.29 -2.67 -5.76
N ILE A 58 -5.31 -3.45 -6.10
CA ILE A 58 -6.27 -4.00 -5.15
C ILE A 58 -6.04 -5.51 -5.13
N VAL A 59 -5.94 -6.09 -3.93
CA VAL A 59 -5.81 -7.53 -3.74
C VAL A 59 -6.97 -8.05 -2.92
N THR A 60 -7.47 -9.23 -3.28
CA THR A 60 -8.52 -9.94 -2.57
C THR A 60 -8.46 -11.43 -2.87
N ASN A 61 -8.92 -12.26 -1.94
CA ASN A 61 -9.14 -13.68 -2.16
C ASN A 61 -10.61 -14.00 -2.55
N ASP A 62 -11.48 -13.00 -2.53
CA ASP A 62 -12.87 -13.15 -2.94
C ASP A 62 -13.00 -12.99 -4.46
N LYS A 63 -13.44 -14.06 -5.13
CA LYS A 63 -13.61 -14.09 -6.58
C LYS A 63 -14.65 -13.11 -7.08
N ALA A 64 -15.74 -12.90 -6.34
CA ALA A 64 -16.81 -11.98 -6.76
C ALA A 64 -16.32 -10.53 -6.71
N ILE A 65 -15.58 -10.17 -5.67
CA ILE A 65 -14.94 -8.86 -5.54
C ILE A 65 -13.91 -8.66 -6.66
N PHE A 66 -13.06 -9.65 -6.93
CA PHE A 66 -12.06 -9.60 -7.99
C PHE A 66 -12.71 -9.34 -9.37
N GLU A 67 -13.74 -10.09 -9.73
CA GLU A 67 -14.45 -9.90 -11.02
C GLU A 67 -15.15 -8.54 -11.09
N LYS A 68 -15.74 -8.09 -9.99
CA LYS A 68 -16.37 -6.77 -9.90
C LYS A 68 -15.38 -5.64 -10.11
N ILE A 69 -14.20 -5.70 -9.46
CA ILE A 69 -13.13 -4.71 -9.61
C ILE A 69 -12.61 -4.69 -11.05
N LYS A 70 -12.39 -5.84 -11.67
CA LYS A 70 -11.98 -5.93 -13.09
C LYS A 70 -12.97 -5.25 -14.00
N LEU A 71 -14.25 -5.47 -13.76
CA LEU A 71 -15.33 -4.87 -14.53
C LEU A 71 -15.34 -3.34 -14.39
N ILE A 72 -15.33 -2.84 -13.15
CA ILE A 72 -15.38 -1.40 -12.85
C ILE A 72 -14.17 -0.67 -13.42
N ARG A 73 -12.95 -1.20 -13.26
CA ARG A 73 -11.72 -0.55 -13.75
C ARG A 73 -11.64 -0.48 -15.29
N SER A 74 -12.48 -1.26 -15.99
CA SER A 74 -12.44 -1.43 -17.45
C SER A 74 -13.75 -1.00 -18.13
N HIS A 75 -14.24 0.20 -17.81
CA HIS A 75 -15.48 0.79 -18.38
C HIS A 75 -16.76 0.00 -18.10
N GLY A 76 -16.81 -0.84 -17.10
CA GLY A 76 -17.98 -1.70 -16.80
C GLY A 76 -18.17 -2.86 -17.77
N ARG A 77 -17.12 -3.29 -18.48
CA ARG A 77 -17.13 -4.41 -19.42
C ARG A 77 -16.14 -5.50 -19.03
N MET A 78 -16.36 -6.70 -19.55
CA MET A 78 -15.45 -7.83 -19.34
C MET A 78 -14.15 -7.63 -20.15
N ASP A 79 -12.98 -7.84 -19.51
CA ASP A 79 -11.65 -7.71 -20.12
C ASP A 79 -11.22 -8.93 -20.96
N ASN A 80 -12.06 -9.94 -21.08
CA ASN A 80 -11.76 -11.22 -21.73
C ASN A 80 -11.94 -11.22 -23.25
N VAL A 81 -12.37 -10.10 -23.83
CA VAL A 81 -12.54 -9.94 -25.28
C VAL A 81 -11.45 -9.00 -25.79
N ARG A 82 -10.61 -9.48 -26.71
CA ARG A 82 -9.64 -8.64 -27.41
C ARG A 82 -10.39 -7.63 -28.28
N TYR A 83 -10.25 -6.36 -27.91
CA TYR A 83 -11.04 -5.25 -28.43
C TYR A 83 -11.03 -5.10 -29.97
N PHE A 84 -9.94 -5.52 -30.61
CA PHE A 84 -9.74 -5.40 -32.07
C PHE A 84 -9.96 -6.71 -32.85
N GLU A 85 -10.22 -7.82 -32.16
CA GLU A 85 -10.37 -9.14 -32.80
C GLU A 85 -11.83 -9.58 -32.95
N ASN A 86 -12.76 -8.84 -32.35
CA ASN A 86 -14.18 -9.20 -32.39
C ASN A 86 -15.02 -8.04 -32.89
N THR A 87 -15.84 -8.32 -33.90
CA THR A 87 -16.82 -7.37 -34.47
C THR A 87 -18.10 -7.25 -33.61
N GLU A 88 -18.26 -8.08 -32.57
CA GLU A 88 -19.40 -7.99 -31.66
C GLU A 88 -19.26 -6.75 -30.76
N GLN A 89 -20.39 -6.06 -30.56
CA GLN A 89 -20.46 -4.92 -29.65
C GLN A 89 -20.12 -5.36 -28.22
N SER A 90 -19.16 -4.68 -27.60
CA SER A 90 -18.83 -4.88 -26.20
C SER A 90 -20.07 -4.61 -25.33
N LYS A 91 -20.47 -5.59 -24.51
CA LYS A 91 -21.55 -5.41 -23.54
C LYS A 91 -21.03 -4.67 -22.32
N TYR A 92 -21.62 -3.54 -22.03
CA TYR A 92 -21.37 -2.80 -20.78
C TYR A 92 -22.37 -3.30 -19.74
N LEU A 93 -21.88 -3.88 -18.68
CA LEU A 93 -22.66 -4.55 -17.65
C LEU A 93 -22.94 -3.65 -16.46
N GLU A 94 -22.08 -2.63 -16.27
CA GLU A 94 -22.17 -1.69 -15.15
C GLU A 94 -21.52 -0.33 -15.50
N LEU A 95 -21.71 0.64 -14.61
CA LEU A 95 -20.92 1.85 -14.60
C LEU A 95 -19.47 1.52 -14.26
N GLY A 96 -18.54 2.01 -15.07
CA GLY A 96 -17.12 1.75 -14.88
C GLY A 96 -16.25 2.91 -15.35
N TYR A 97 -14.95 2.77 -15.08
CA TYR A 97 -13.94 3.79 -15.31
C TYR A 97 -12.79 3.26 -16.15
N ASN A 98 -11.94 4.13 -16.64
CA ASN A 98 -10.66 3.73 -17.24
C ASN A 98 -9.54 3.81 -16.22
N TRP A 99 -9.45 2.80 -15.36
CA TRP A 99 -8.40 2.67 -14.35
C TRP A 99 -7.43 1.52 -14.65
N ARG A 100 -7.28 1.19 -15.93
CA ARG A 100 -6.32 0.18 -16.35
C ARG A 100 -4.90 0.73 -16.29
N MET A 101 -4.00 -0.04 -15.67
CA MET A 101 -2.56 0.24 -15.74
C MET A 101 -2.06 0.01 -17.15
N SER A 102 -1.25 0.93 -17.71
CA SER A 102 -0.64 0.74 -19.01
C SER A 102 0.46 -0.32 -18.97
N SER A 103 0.77 -0.93 -20.11
CA SER A 103 1.85 -1.92 -20.19
C SER A 103 3.22 -1.31 -19.86
N ILE A 104 3.43 -0.02 -20.17
CA ILE A 104 4.67 0.71 -19.84
C ILE A 104 4.81 0.84 -18.31
N THR A 105 3.75 1.31 -17.63
CA THR A 105 3.73 1.42 -16.16
C THR A 105 3.86 0.05 -15.49
N ALA A 106 3.23 -0.98 -16.05
CA ALA A 106 3.35 -2.34 -15.54
C ALA A 106 4.79 -2.89 -15.68
N ALA A 107 5.46 -2.63 -16.78
CA ALA A 107 6.85 -3.03 -17.00
C ALA A 107 7.80 -2.35 -15.99
N LEU A 108 7.57 -1.06 -15.70
CA LEU A 108 8.29 -0.36 -14.63
C LEU A 108 8.03 -1.02 -13.28
N GLY A 109 6.77 -1.34 -12.97
CA GLY A 109 6.39 -2.03 -11.74
C GLY A 109 7.09 -3.38 -11.56
N ILE A 110 7.18 -4.19 -12.60
CA ILE A 110 7.91 -5.47 -12.58
C ILE A 110 9.38 -5.24 -12.22
N SER A 111 10.02 -4.23 -12.84
CA SER A 111 11.41 -3.88 -12.52
C SER A 111 11.59 -3.35 -11.09
N GLN A 112 10.60 -2.64 -10.56
CA GLN A 112 10.65 -2.12 -9.19
C GLN A 112 10.42 -3.21 -8.15
N ILE A 113 9.46 -4.12 -8.39
CA ILE A 113 9.13 -5.19 -7.43
C ILE A 113 10.30 -6.16 -7.23
N SER A 114 11.12 -6.39 -8.27
CA SER A 114 12.31 -7.23 -8.16
C SER A 114 13.39 -6.64 -7.23
N LYS A 115 13.29 -5.36 -6.88
CA LYS A 115 14.22 -4.63 -5.99
C LYS A 115 13.60 -4.33 -4.63
N LEU A 116 12.34 -4.68 -4.40
CA LEU A 116 11.55 -4.26 -3.24
C LEU A 116 12.24 -4.61 -1.91
N ASP A 117 12.66 -5.84 -1.72
CA ASP A 117 13.30 -6.29 -0.49
C ASP A 117 14.59 -5.52 -0.20
N LYS A 118 15.40 -5.27 -1.23
CA LYS A 118 16.62 -4.44 -1.11
C LYS A 118 16.28 -3.01 -0.70
N ILE A 119 15.25 -2.42 -1.29
CA ILE A 119 14.82 -1.04 -0.96
C ILE A 119 14.33 -0.97 0.49
N ILE A 120 13.52 -1.94 0.92
CA ILE A 120 13.03 -2.03 2.29
C ILE A 120 14.21 -2.13 3.27
N LYS A 121 15.15 -3.02 3.01
CA LYS A 121 16.34 -3.18 3.86
C LYS A 121 17.14 -1.87 3.97
N MET A 122 17.38 -1.19 2.88
CA MET A 122 18.07 0.12 2.90
C MET A 122 17.32 1.17 3.74
N ARG A 123 15.97 1.20 3.65
CA ARG A 123 15.14 2.09 4.48
C ARG A 123 15.23 1.75 5.96
N GLN A 124 15.20 0.47 6.29
CA GLN A 124 15.35 -0.01 7.67
C GLN A 124 16.72 0.35 8.25
N ASP A 125 17.80 0.13 7.49
CA ASP A 125 19.16 0.49 7.91
C ASP A 125 19.30 2.01 8.13
N ASN A 126 18.75 2.83 7.25
CA ASN A 126 18.71 4.27 7.41
C ASN A 126 17.91 4.69 8.65
N ALA A 127 16.74 4.07 8.88
CA ALA A 127 15.91 4.37 10.04
C ALA A 127 16.61 4.01 11.36
N GLU A 128 17.31 2.87 11.41
CA GLU A 128 18.13 2.47 12.56
C GLU A 128 19.25 3.46 12.82
N TYR A 129 20.00 3.85 11.77
CA TYR A 129 21.08 4.85 11.88
C TYR A 129 20.56 6.19 12.41
N ILE A 130 19.43 6.68 11.87
CA ILE A 130 18.80 7.94 12.31
C ILE A 130 18.35 7.84 13.76
N SER A 131 17.64 6.74 14.12
CA SER A 131 17.17 6.52 15.49
C SER A 131 18.31 6.49 16.49
N LYS A 132 19.41 5.80 16.17
CA LYS A 132 20.61 5.77 16.99
C LYS A 132 21.26 7.16 17.13
N SER A 133 21.29 7.92 16.04
CA SER A 133 21.84 9.29 16.06
C SER A 133 20.99 10.25 16.88
N LEU A 134 19.68 10.08 16.87
CA LEU A 134 18.73 10.93 17.61
C LEU A 134 18.56 10.51 19.08
N SER A 135 18.99 9.31 19.48
CA SER A 135 18.82 8.80 20.86
C SER A 135 19.47 9.64 21.94
N LYS A 136 20.44 10.49 21.58
CA LYS A 136 21.09 11.46 22.47
C LYS A 136 20.24 12.70 22.79
N PHE A 137 19.10 12.87 22.13
CA PHE A 137 18.18 13.97 22.32
C PHE A 137 16.87 13.44 22.92
N PRO A 138 16.68 13.52 24.26
CA PRO A 138 15.50 12.95 24.92
C PRO A 138 14.18 13.62 24.54
N GLU A 139 14.25 14.83 23.96
CA GLU A 139 13.08 15.58 23.49
C GLU A 139 12.50 15.01 22.17
N ILE A 140 13.26 14.18 21.48
CA ILE A 140 12.88 13.60 20.20
C ILE A 140 12.41 12.16 20.42
N ILE A 141 11.16 11.90 20.08
CA ILE A 141 10.62 10.53 20.08
C ILE A 141 10.69 10.00 18.65
N THR A 142 11.51 8.98 18.46
CA THR A 142 11.66 8.31 17.16
C THR A 142 10.57 7.25 16.97
N PRO A 143 10.31 6.83 15.70
CA PRO A 143 9.40 5.71 15.43
C PRO A 143 9.87 4.45 16.14
N SER A 144 8.93 3.73 16.73
CA SER A 144 9.15 2.39 17.29
C SER A 144 8.21 1.40 16.62
N SER A 145 8.64 0.17 16.44
CA SER A 145 7.78 -0.95 16.08
C SER A 145 7.51 -1.79 17.33
N ASP A 146 6.28 -2.28 17.45
CA ASP A 146 5.97 -3.37 18.37
C ASP A 146 6.74 -4.61 17.87
N GLY A 147 7.23 -5.46 18.79
CA GLY A 147 8.13 -6.58 18.45
C GLY A 147 7.59 -7.58 17.40
N ASP A 148 6.28 -7.55 17.16
CA ASP A 148 5.59 -8.42 16.20
C ASP A 148 5.41 -7.80 14.80
N SER A 149 5.92 -6.58 14.56
CA SER A 149 5.78 -5.88 13.29
C SER A 149 7.12 -5.53 12.63
N GLU A 150 7.21 -5.76 11.32
CA GLU A 150 8.31 -5.31 10.48
C GLU A 150 7.91 -4.03 9.75
N HIS A 151 8.42 -2.89 10.22
CA HIS A 151 8.16 -1.60 9.61
C HIS A 151 9.06 -1.38 8.39
N ILE A 152 8.52 -0.81 7.32
CA ILE A 152 9.26 -0.53 6.07
C ILE A 152 9.76 0.91 5.97
N TYR A 153 9.38 1.75 6.92
CA TYR A 153 9.72 3.18 6.97
C TYR A 153 9.43 3.89 5.64
N GLN A 154 8.18 3.79 5.17
CA GLN A 154 7.68 4.60 4.05
C GLN A 154 7.93 6.09 4.35
N MET A 155 7.68 6.51 5.57
CA MET A 155 8.13 7.78 6.14
C MET A 155 8.81 7.53 7.48
N TYR A 156 9.79 8.38 7.82
CA TYR A 156 10.44 8.39 9.12
C TYR A 156 9.97 9.64 9.88
N THR A 157 8.96 9.47 10.72
CA THR A 157 8.31 10.58 11.43
C THR A 157 8.79 10.64 12.88
N ILE A 158 9.33 11.76 13.31
CA ILE A 158 9.66 12.03 14.71
C ILE A 158 8.53 12.81 15.39
N ARG A 159 8.40 12.64 16.71
CA ARG A 159 7.52 13.47 17.52
C ARG A 159 8.35 14.37 18.43
N LEU A 160 7.91 15.61 18.59
CA LEU A 160 8.52 16.62 19.42
C LEU A 160 7.56 17.04 20.53
N SER A 161 8.09 17.57 21.62
CA SER A 161 7.31 17.90 22.82
C SER A 161 6.34 19.07 22.63
N SER A 162 6.60 19.97 21.66
CA SER A 162 5.69 21.08 21.39
C SER A 162 5.68 21.50 19.92
N LYS A 163 4.61 22.24 19.55
CA LYS A 163 4.46 22.86 18.24
C LYS A 163 5.57 23.87 17.97
N GLU A 164 5.95 24.66 18.96
CA GLU A 164 6.96 25.71 18.86
C GLU A 164 8.32 25.12 18.51
N ILE A 165 8.70 24.00 19.14
CA ILE A 165 9.94 23.29 18.83
C ILE A 165 9.90 22.72 17.43
N ARG A 166 8.78 22.11 17.05
CA ARG A 166 8.57 21.57 15.68
C ARG A 166 8.75 22.66 14.63
N ASP A 167 8.08 23.81 14.82
CA ASP A 167 8.09 24.90 13.85
C ASP A 167 9.49 25.55 13.76
N LYS A 168 10.22 25.67 14.88
CA LYS A 168 11.62 26.10 14.86
C LYS A 168 12.52 25.13 14.10
N LEU A 169 12.37 23.82 14.33
CA LEU A 169 13.16 22.81 13.64
C LEU A 169 12.85 22.75 12.14
N HIS A 170 11.58 22.96 11.77
CA HIS A 170 11.17 22.96 10.36
C HIS A 170 11.70 24.16 9.58
N ASN A 171 11.89 25.32 10.24
CA ASN A 171 12.38 26.55 9.62
C ASN A 171 13.91 26.71 9.67
N PHE A 172 14.63 25.76 10.28
CA PHE A 172 16.10 25.71 10.31
C PHE A 172 16.66 25.05 9.07
#